data_78a53ce394d7476f5c05cead9900cd3c
#
_entry.id   78a53ce394d7476f5c05cead9900cd3c
#
_cell.length_a   1.000
_cell.length_b   1.000
_cell.length_c   1.000
_cell.angle_alpha   90.00
_cell.angle_beta   90.00
_cell.angle_gamma   90.00
#
_symmetry.space_group_name_H-M   'P 1'
#
loop_
_entity.id
_entity.type
_entity.pdbx_description
1 polymer ?
#
loop_
_entity_poly.entity_id
_entity_poly.type
_entity_poly.pdbx_seq_one_letter_code
_entity_poly.pdbx_strand_id
1 'polypeptide(L)'
;MAEYFVCDLSEKDKNIIKQINIEKDFDPFTNFHSPWKSFDENAYEYIYKSILKVSSKNSVELAIKSAKIINKILDQSIERLSKNMNIKNFNKIIWLRYRTVNNNYDEPRWHIDGNYNNMTIEKIKNQKKIIISLIGPGTLILDCEKEINEEIDNKLLELYETYPRYDKHDNLNIENAKKINDEISNYLDSCHIKKLENFNGVIYNIG
;
A
#
# COMPACT_ATOMS: atom_id res chain seq x y z
N MET A 1 -1.34 -3.95 -16.50
CA MET A 1 -0.07 -4.67 -16.23
C MET A 1 0.67 -3.95 -15.12
N ALA A 2 1.15 -4.65 -14.12
CA ALA A 2 1.92 -4.08 -13.02
C ALA A 2 3.37 -3.82 -13.46
N GLU A 3 3.94 -2.68 -13.07
CA GLU A 3 5.34 -2.34 -13.30
C GLU A 3 6.11 -2.45 -11.99
N TYR A 4 7.05 -3.39 -11.92
CA TYR A 4 7.92 -3.57 -10.76
C TYR A 4 9.20 -2.75 -10.89
N PHE A 5 9.70 -2.23 -9.78
CA PHE A 5 10.94 -1.47 -9.76
C PHE A 5 11.67 -1.63 -8.43
N VAL A 6 12.96 -1.33 -8.44
CA VAL A 6 13.81 -1.23 -7.25
C VAL A 6 14.06 0.24 -6.95
N CYS A 7 13.97 0.63 -5.68
CA CYS A 7 14.30 1.97 -5.23
C CYS A 7 15.81 2.21 -5.35
N ASP A 8 16.20 3.32 -5.97
CA ASP A 8 17.60 3.71 -6.09
C ASP A 8 18.11 4.30 -4.77
N LEU A 9 18.63 3.42 -3.92
CA LEU A 9 19.15 3.76 -2.59
C LEU A 9 20.54 3.18 -2.38
N SER A 10 21.39 3.98 -1.74
CA SER A 10 22.66 3.48 -1.23
C SER A 10 22.43 2.47 -0.09
N GLU A 11 23.37 1.56 0.12
CA GLU A 11 23.33 0.63 1.27
C GLU A 11 23.31 1.38 2.61
N LYS A 12 23.93 2.56 2.68
CA LYS A 12 23.86 3.43 3.85
C LYS A 12 22.42 3.88 4.12
N ASP A 13 21.68 4.31 3.09
CA ASP A 13 20.30 4.74 3.20
C ASP A 13 19.39 3.59 3.63
N LYS A 14 19.55 2.42 3.00
CA LYS A 14 18.81 1.21 3.38
C LYS A 14 19.04 0.83 4.84
N ASN A 15 20.28 0.92 5.32
CA ASN A 15 20.61 0.62 6.71
C ASN A 15 20.03 1.64 7.70
N ILE A 16 19.87 2.90 7.32
CA ILE A 16 19.16 3.89 8.13
C ILE A 16 17.69 3.53 8.25
N ILE A 17 17.02 3.20 7.15
CA ILE A 17 15.61 2.81 7.16
C ILE A 17 15.37 1.55 8.02
N LYS A 18 16.25 0.55 7.92
CA LYS A 18 16.16 -0.69 8.71
C LYS A 18 16.28 -0.48 10.23
N GLN A 19 16.77 0.67 10.69
CA GLN A 19 16.85 1.01 12.11
C GLN A 19 15.53 1.53 12.70
N ILE A 20 14.54 1.85 11.87
CA ILE A 20 13.24 2.29 12.36
C ILE A 20 12.59 1.16 13.17
N ASN A 21 12.27 1.49 14.42
CA ASN A 21 11.60 0.58 15.34
C ASN A 21 10.07 0.76 15.21
N ILE A 22 9.34 -0.33 15.13
CA ILE A 22 7.88 -0.33 15.04
C ILE A 22 7.36 -1.13 16.23
N GLU A 23 6.89 -0.43 17.28
CA GLU A 23 6.38 -1.05 18.52
C GLU A 23 4.86 -1.17 18.53
N LYS A 24 4.17 -0.46 17.64
CA LYS A 24 2.71 -0.51 17.52
C LYS A 24 2.27 -0.31 16.08
N ASP A 25 1.15 -0.88 15.78
CA ASP A 25 0.48 -0.64 14.51
C ASP A 25 0.06 0.82 14.44
N PHE A 26 0.37 1.45 13.33
CA PHE A 26 0.00 2.81 13.04
C PHE A 26 -0.34 2.95 11.57
N ASP A 27 -1.58 3.29 11.31
CA ASP A 27 -2.09 3.51 9.97
C ASP A 27 -2.66 4.93 9.91
N PRO A 28 -1.83 5.91 9.53
CA PRO A 28 -2.27 7.30 9.54
C PRO A 28 -3.44 7.56 8.58
N PHE A 29 -3.66 6.70 7.59
CA PHE A 29 -4.81 6.83 6.70
C PHE A 29 -6.13 6.65 7.42
N THR A 30 -6.24 5.68 8.32
CA THR A 30 -7.46 5.43 9.09
C THR A 30 -7.77 6.51 10.11
N ASN A 31 -6.78 7.30 10.48
CA ASN A 31 -6.89 8.35 11.49
C ASN A 31 -7.03 9.76 10.91
N PHE A 32 -6.89 9.92 9.61
CA PHE A 32 -6.92 11.22 8.95
C PHE A 32 -8.11 11.33 8.00
N HIS A 33 -9.20 11.86 8.50
CA HIS A 33 -10.30 12.40 7.69
C HIS A 33 -9.95 13.76 7.06
N SER A 34 -8.68 14.13 7.03
CA SER A 34 -8.24 15.40 6.51
C SER A 34 -7.76 15.30 5.07
N PRO A 35 -8.08 16.28 4.23
CA PRO A 35 -7.68 16.24 2.83
C PRO A 35 -6.15 16.15 2.70
N TRP A 36 -5.76 15.31 1.85
CA TRP A 36 -4.47 14.92 1.36
C TRP A 36 -3.53 16.10 1.13
N LYS A 37 -2.38 16.06 1.76
CA LYS A 37 -1.34 17.02 1.47
C LYS A 37 -0.61 16.57 0.22
N SER A 38 -0.46 17.46 -0.74
CA SER A 38 0.42 17.26 -1.89
C SER A 38 1.85 16.97 -1.42
N PHE A 39 2.69 16.40 -2.28
CA PHE A 39 4.10 16.12 -2.00
C PHE A 39 4.96 17.40 -1.99
N ASP A 40 4.57 18.38 -1.30
CA ASP A 40 5.32 19.57 -0.98
C ASP A 40 5.96 19.41 0.41
N GLU A 41 6.47 20.47 0.94
CA GLU A 41 7.19 20.54 2.22
C GLU A 41 6.53 19.81 3.40
N ASN A 42 5.23 19.57 3.33
CA ASN A 42 4.48 18.90 4.39
C ASN A 42 4.61 17.37 4.38
N ALA A 43 5.00 16.75 3.25
CA ALA A 43 5.19 15.30 3.18
C ALA A 43 6.32 14.84 4.11
N TYR A 44 7.43 15.57 4.11
CA TYR A 44 8.56 15.31 4.99
C TYR A 44 8.14 15.36 6.48
N GLU A 45 7.41 16.40 6.89
CA GLU A 45 6.96 16.55 8.27
C GLU A 45 6.00 15.43 8.68
N TYR A 46 5.12 15.04 7.78
CA TYR A 46 4.19 13.93 7.99
C TYR A 46 4.93 12.60 8.21
N ILE A 47 5.92 12.27 7.35
CA ILE A 47 6.72 11.06 7.47
C ILE A 47 7.51 11.08 8.79
N TYR A 48 8.19 12.17 9.07
CA TYR A 48 8.98 12.37 10.29
C TYR A 48 8.14 12.17 11.55
N LYS A 49 6.98 12.82 11.65
CA LYS A 49 6.07 12.69 12.80
C LYS A 49 5.52 11.27 12.94
N SER A 50 5.26 10.60 11.82
CA SER A 50 4.79 9.21 11.82
C SER A 50 5.83 8.26 12.40
N ILE A 51 7.10 8.39 12.02
CA ILE A 51 8.20 7.57 12.54
C ILE A 51 8.36 7.73 14.05
N LEU A 52 8.23 8.95 14.58
CA LEU A 52 8.30 9.19 16.01
C LEU A 52 7.11 8.61 16.77
N LYS A 53 5.95 8.52 16.13
CA LYS A 53 4.73 8.00 16.77
C LYS A 53 4.71 6.47 16.91
N VAL A 54 5.38 5.74 16.04
CA VAL A 54 5.30 4.27 16.02
C VAL A 54 6.19 3.61 17.08
N SER A 55 7.20 4.30 17.59
CA SER A 55 8.03 3.83 18.70
C SER A 55 8.72 4.97 19.41
N SER A 56 8.74 4.89 20.74
CA SER A 56 9.51 5.79 21.59
C SER A 56 11.05 5.59 21.47
N LYS A 57 11.47 4.46 20.90
CA LYS A 57 12.89 4.15 20.66
C LYS A 57 13.45 4.87 19.44
N ASN A 58 12.60 5.41 18.57
CA ASN A 58 13.05 6.16 17.40
C ASN A 58 13.55 7.55 17.84
N SER A 59 14.83 7.80 17.67
CA SER A 59 15.39 9.12 17.95
C SER A 59 14.93 10.14 16.92
N VAL A 60 14.93 11.42 17.30
CA VAL A 60 14.63 12.54 16.39
C VAL A 60 15.58 12.53 15.19
N GLU A 61 16.87 12.26 15.41
CA GLU A 61 17.87 12.18 14.35
C GLU A 61 17.58 11.06 13.35
N LEU A 62 17.21 9.86 13.83
CA LEU A 62 16.81 8.74 12.99
C LEU A 62 15.56 9.09 12.17
N ALA A 63 14.54 9.67 12.80
CA ALA A 63 13.32 10.06 12.13
C ALA A 63 13.56 11.10 11.03
N ILE A 64 14.41 12.09 11.26
CA ILE A 64 14.81 13.10 10.28
C ILE A 64 15.52 12.45 9.08
N LYS A 65 16.53 11.60 9.34
CA LYS A 65 17.28 10.93 8.27
C LYS A 65 16.37 10.02 7.44
N SER A 66 15.56 9.23 8.12
CA SER A 66 14.61 8.30 7.46
C SER A 66 13.56 9.04 6.63
N ALA A 67 13.01 10.14 7.14
CA ALA A 67 12.03 10.93 6.40
C ALA A 67 12.62 11.53 5.12
N LYS A 68 13.89 11.98 5.14
CA LYS A 68 14.57 12.47 3.92
C LYS A 68 14.74 11.37 2.89
N ILE A 69 15.11 10.15 3.33
CA ILE A 69 15.29 9.00 2.43
C ILE A 69 13.93 8.58 1.84
N ILE A 70 12.89 8.48 2.66
CA ILE A 70 11.54 8.11 2.19
C ILE A 70 11.01 9.17 1.22
N ASN A 71 11.21 10.46 1.50
CA ASN A 71 10.83 11.52 0.57
C ASN A 71 11.54 11.39 -0.78
N LYS A 72 12.84 11.09 -0.77
CA LYS A 72 13.60 10.79 -2.02
C LYS A 72 12.99 9.63 -2.80
N ILE A 73 12.60 8.54 -2.10
CA ILE A 73 11.93 7.39 -2.74
C ILE A 73 10.61 7.82 -3.38
N LEU A 74 9.83 8.64 -2.68
CA LEU A 74 8.56 9.14 -3.21
C LEU A 74 8.77 10.01 -4.45
N ASP A 75 9.77 10.90 -4.45
CA ASP A 75 10.10 11.73 -5.60
C ASP A 75 10.51 10.90 -6.81
N GLN A 76 11.38 9.90 -6.63
CA GLN A 76 11.76 8.96 -7.68
C GLN A 76 10.56 8.20 -8.26
N SER A 77 9.65 7.78 -7.38
CA SER A 77 8.44 7.05 -7.78
C SER A 77 7.50 7.93 -8.61
N ILE A 78 7.36 9.20 -8.24
CA ILE A 78 6.55 10.17 -8.99
C ILE A 78 7.19 10.50 -10.33
N GLU A 79 8.51 10.68 -10.37
CA GLU A 79 9.23 10.93 -11.62
C GLU A 79 9.04 9.77 -12.59
N ARG A 80 9.16 8.54 -12.10
CA ARG A 80 8.90 7.32 -12.88
C ARG A 80 7.48 7.31 -13.43
N LEU A 81 6.50 7.56 -12.58
CA LEU A 81 5.10 7.61 -12.97
C LEU A 81 4.84 8.70 -14.02
N SER A 82 5.38 9.89 -13.82
CA SER A 82 5.22 11.02 -14.75
C SER A 82 5.80 10.74 -16.12
N LYS A 83 6.95 10.07 -16.18
CA LYS A 83 7.59 9.66 -17.46
C LYS A 83 6.73 8.63 -18.19
N ASN A 84 6.23 7.63 -17.48
CA ASN A 84 5.46 6.54 -18.06
C ASN A 84 4.07 6.97 -18.54
N MET A 85 3.47 7.95 -17.89
CA MET A 85 2.11 8.40 -18.18
C MET A 85 2.04 9.66 -19.04
N ASN A 86 3.17 10.33 -19.28
CA ASN A 86 3.21 11.67 -19.90
C ASN A 86 2.25 12.69 -19.26
N ILE A 87 2.01 12.56 -17.94
CA ILE A 87 1.13 13.42 -17.15
C ILE A 87 1.98 14.36 -16.30
N LYS A 88 1.74 15.66 -16.39
CA LYS A 88 2.50 16.67 -15.66
C LYS A 88 1.83 17.11 -14.35
N ASN A 89 0.51 16.98 -14.26
CA ASN A 89 -0.26 17.44 -13.11
C ASN A 89 -1.21 16.33 -12.65
N PHE A 90 -1.05 15.86 -11.42
CA PHE A 90 -1.95 14.90 -10.78
C PHE A 90 -1.97 15.12 -9.27
N ASN A 91 -3.09 14.81 -8.65
CA ASN A 91 -3.20 14.80 -7.19
C ASN A 91 -2.49 13.57 -6.64
N LYS A 92 -1.73 13.76 -5.57
CA LYS A 92 -0.91 12.73 -4.96
C LYS A 92 -1.35 12.49 -3.53
N ILE A 93 -1.29 11.25 -3.14
CA ILE A 93 -1.69 10.80 -1.81
C ILE A 93 -0.58 9.91 -1.24
N ILE A 94 -0.17 10.15 0.00
CA ILE A 94 0.74 9.26 0.71
C ILE A 94 -0.03 8.52 1.79
N TRP A 95 0.14 7.21 1.80
CA TRP A 95 -0.36 6.35 2.86
C TRP A 95 0.81 5.56 3.45
N LEU A 96 1.19 5.89 4.68
CA LEU A 96 2.20 5.16 5.42
C LEU A 96 1.52 4.11 6.29
N ARG A 97 1.98 2.88 6.17
CA ARG A 97 1.48 1.77 6.99
C ARG A 97 2.62 1.18 7.79
N TYR A 98 2.48 1.24 9.10
CA TYR A 98 3.39 0.63 10.07
C TYR A 98 2.66 -0.55 10.70
N ARG A 99 3.26 -1.73 10.62
CA ARG A 99 2.70 -2.96 11.19
C ARG A 99 3.74 -3.64 12.06
N THR A 100 3.32 -4.03 13.25
CA THR A 100 4.09 -4.96 14.07
C THR A 100 3.95 -6.35 13.50
N VAL A 101 4.98 -7.17 13.64
CA VAL A 101 4.89 -8.59 13.32
C VAL A 101 4.02 -9.25 14.40
N ASN A 102 2.79 -9.53 14.07
CA ASN A 102 1.89 -10.31 14.92
C ASN A 102 1.18 -11.37 14.07
N ASN A 103 0.79 -12.46 14.71
CA ASN A 103 0.21 -13.62 14.06
C ASN A 103 -1.18 -13.37 13.43
N ASN A 104 -1.77 -12.20 13.62
CA ASN A 104 -3.08 -11.85 13.06
C ASN A 104 -3.03 -11.47 11.57
N TYR A 105 -1.84 -11.41 10.99
CA TYR A 105 -1.63 -11.04 9.58
C TYR A 105 -1.02 -12.15 8.74
N ASP A 106 -0.95 -13.38 9.26
CA ASP A 106 -0.38 -14.52 8.54
C ASP A 106 -1.26 -15.00 7.37
N GLU A 107 -2.54 -14.61 7.37
CA GLU A 107 -3.44 -14.89 6.25
C GLU A 107 -3.50 -13.71 5.29
N PRO A 108 -3.20 -13.89 4.00
CA PRO A 108 -3.33 -12.84 3.00
C PRO A 108 -4.80 -12.40 2.92
N ARG A 109 -5.02 -11.08 2.94
CA ARG A 109 -6.35 -10.51 2.74
C ARG A 109 -6.44 -10.01 1.31
N TRP A 110 -6.89 -10.85 0.42
CA TRP A 110 -7.08 -10.49 -0.96
C TRP A 110 -8.20 -9.47 -1.11
N HIS A 111 -7.95 -8.43 -1.90
CA HIS A 111 -8.93 -7.39 -2.19
C HIS A 111 -8.55 -6.66 -3.47
N ILE A 112 -9.55 -6.08 -4.11
CA ILE A 112 -9.36 -5.16 -5.21
C ILE A 112 -9.16 -3.77 -4.62
N ASP A 113 -8.11 -3.09 -5.05
CA ASP A 113 -7.95 -1.67 -4.76
C ASP A 113 -8.86 -0.84 -5.66
N GLY A 114 -9.53 0.16 -5.11
CA GLY A 114 -10.31 1.13 -5.89
C GLY A 114 -11.79 1.25 -5.52
N ASN A 115 -12.32 0.32 -4.78
CA ASN A 115 -13.71 0.36 -4.32
C ASN A 115 -13.89 1.23 -3.05
N TYR A 116 -13.07 2.30 -2.93
CA TYR A 116 -13.14 3.18 -1.79
C TYR A 116 -14.07 4.37 -2.05
N ASN A 117 -15.08 4.51 -1.21
CA ASN A 117 -15.85 5.74 -1.05
C ASN A 117 -16.62 6.23 -2.27
N ASN A 118 -17.48 5.42 -2.86
CA ASN A 118 -18.42 5.86 -3.91
C ASN A 118 -17.77 6.57 -5.11
N MET A 119 -16.53 6.21 -5.45
CA MET A 119 -15.88 6.72 -6.64
C MET A 119 -16.54 6.16 -7.89
N THR A 120 -16.78 7.00 -8.88
CA THR A 120 -17.25 6.55 -10.19
C THR A 120 -16.18 5.70 -10.88
N ILE A 121 -16.58 4.70 -11.64
CA ILE A 121 -15.68 3.83 -12.43
C ILE A 121 -14.70 4.65 -13.27
N GLU A 122 -15.12 5.77 -13.82
CA GLU A 122 -14.29 6.65 -14.62
C GLU A 122 -13.16 7.31 -13.80
N LYS A 123 -13.42 7.68 -12.55
CA LYS A 123 -12.40 8.21 -11.64
C LYS A 123 -11.42 7.13 -11.20
N ILE A 124 -11.90 5.91 -11.02
CA ILE A 124 -11.07 4.76 -10.62
C ILE A 124 -10.10 4.40 -11.75
N LYS A 125 -10.55 4.29 -12.99
CA LYS A 125 -9.71 3.93 -14.17
C LYS A 125 -8.52 4.86 -14.39
N ASN A 126 -8.59 6.09 -13.94
CA ASN A 126 -7.51 7.08 -14.10
C ASN A 126 -6.56 7.16 -12.90
N GLN A 127 -6.72 6.27 -11.92
CA GLN A 127 -5.86 6.27 -10.74
C GLN A 127 -4.75 5.24 -10.88
N LYS A 128 -3.58 5.60 -10.35
CA LYS A 128 -2.45 4.70 -10.19
C LYS A 128 -2.13 4.55 -8.72
N LYS A 129 -1.75 3.36 -8.34
CA LYS A 129 -1.23 3.09 -7.00
C LYS A 129 0.22 2.67 -7.10
N ILE A 130 1.02 3.22 -6.20
CA ILE A 130 2.39 2.79 -5.99
C ILE A 130 2.46 2.17 -4.61
N ILE A 131 2.91 0.94 -4.53
CA ILE A 131 3.22 0.28 -3.26
C ILE A 131 4.72 0.10 -3.18
N ILE A 132 5.31 0.47 -2.05
CA ILE A 132 6.73 0.28 -1.78
C ILE A 132 6.87 -0.40 -0.42
N SER A 133 7.57 -1.52 -0.38
CA SER A 133 7.95 -2.19 0.87
C SER A 133 9.29 -1.65 1.35
N LEU A 134 9.35 -1.12 2.56
CA LEU A 134 10.57 -0.56 3.14
C LEU A 134 11.22 -1.49 4.17
N ILE A 135 10.42 -2.11 5.04
CA ILE A 135 10.89 -2.96 6.14
C ILE A 135 9.93 -4.12 6.32
N GLY A 136 10.46 -5.31 6.53
CA GLY A 136 9.70 -6.49 6.89
C GLY A 136 9.09 -7.23 5.69
N PRO A 137 8.14 -8.13 5.93
CA PRO A 137 7.45 -8.86 4.86
C PRO A 137 6.64 -7.87 4.03
N GLY A 138 6.94 -7.85 2.72
CA GLY A 138 6.27 -6.95 1.79
C GLY A 138 4.86 -7.41 1.44
N THR A 139 4.13 -6.54 0.78
CA THR A 139 2.80 -6.82 0.24
C THR A 139 2.87 -7.96 -0.79
N LEU A 140 1.93 -8.86 -0.71
CA LEU A 140 1.70 -9.86 -1.75
C LEU A 140 0.90 -9.22 -2.88
N ILE A 141 1.36 -9.41 -4.10
CA ILE A 141 0.72 -8.92 -5.32
C ILE A 141 0.37 -10.11 -6.19
N LEU A 142 -0.86 -10.15 -6.65
CA LEU A 142 -1.29 -11.11 -7.64
C LEU A 142 -0.81 -10.63 -9.02
N ASP A 143 -0.04 -11.46 -9.70
CA ASP A 143 0.51 -11.17 -11.03
C ASP A 143 0.05 -12.27 -11.99
N CYS A 144 -1.15 -12.12 -12.51
CA CYS A 144 -1.78 -13.07 -13.42
C CYS A 144 -1.92 -12.49 -14.83
N GLU A 145 -2.25 -13.33 -15.79
CA GLU A 145 -2.72 -12.88 -17.09
C GLU A 145 -4.01 -12.06 -16.95
N LYS A 146 -4.26 -11.21 -17.94
CA LYS A 146 -5.36 -10.24 -17.86
C LYS A 146 -6.72 -10.92 -17.68
N GLU A 147 -6.97 -11.99 -18.42
CA GLU A 147 -8.23 -12.75 -18.39
C GLU A 147 -8.48 -13.36 -17.01
N ILE A 148 -7.42 -13.91 -16.39
CA ILE A 148 -7.50 -14.48 -15.04
C ILE A 148 -7.75 -13.39 -14.00
N ASN A 149 -7.11 -12.23 -14.14
CA ASN A 149 -7.38 -11.09 -13.25
C ASN A 149 -8.84 -10.64 -13.33
N GLU A 150 -9.40 -10.51 -14.53
CA GLU A 150 -10.81 -10.13 -14.71
C GLU A 150 -11.76 -11.16 -14.09
N GLU A 151 -11.46 -12.43 -14.19
CA GLU A 151 -12.26 -13.50 -13.55
C GLU A 151 -12.20 -13.41 -12.01
N ILE A 152 -11.01 -13.22 -11.46
CA ILE A 152 -10.81 -13.05 -10.01
C ILE A 152 -11.51 -11.78 -9.51
N ASP A 153 -11.40 -10.67 -10.23
CA ASP A 153 -12.05 -9.42 -9.89
C ASP A 153 -13.57 -9.57 -9.85
N ASN A 154 -14.16 -10.22 -10.86
CA ASN A 154 -15.58 -10.50 -10.90
C ASN A 154 -16.02 -11.41 -9.73
N LYS A 155 -15.22 -12.44 -9.43
CA LYS A 155 -15.50 -13.33 -8.30
C LYS A 155 -15.40 -12.61 -6.95
N LEU A 156 -14.42 -11.74 -6.77
CA LEU A 156 -14.31 -10.91 -5.57
C LEU A 156 -15.50 -9.96 -5.40
N LEU A 157 -15.98 -9.35 -6.48
CA LEU A 157 -17.17 -8.50 -6.42
C LEU A 157 -18.41 -9.29 -6.00
N GLU A 158 -18.64 -10.48 -6.57
CA GLU A 158 -19.72 -11.38 -6.17
C GLU A 158 -19.64 -11.77 -4.68
N LEU A 159 -18.42 -12.07 -4.20
CA LEU A 159 -18.19 -12.41 -2.81
C LEU A 159 -18.42 -11.22 -1.87
N TYR A 160 -18.08 -10.00 -2.28
CA TYR A 160 -18.36 -8.80 -1.47
C TYR A 160 -19.86 -8.49 -1.36
N GLU A 161 -20.64 -8.80 -2.38
CA GLU A 161 -22.09 -8.70 -2.31
C GLU A 161 -22.69 -9.75 -1.36
N THR A 162 -22.15 -10.98 -1.42
CA THR A 162 -22.63 -12.10 -0.59
C THR A 162 -22.17 -11.98 0.87
N TYR A 163 -20.92 -11.55 1.07
CA TYR A 163 -20.27 -11.41 2.37
C TYR A 163 -19.75 -9.98 2.57
N PRO A 164 -20.59 -9.02 2.98
CA PRO A 164 -20.14 -7.64 3.20
C PRO A 164 -18.97 -7.59 4.16
N ARG A 165 -17.86 -6.98 3.72
CA ARG A 165 -16.62 -6.87 4.53
C ARG A 165 -16.77 -5.95 5.73
N TYR A 166 -17.70 -5.01 5.66
CA TYR A 166 -17.94 -4.05 6.72
C TYR A 166 -19.38 -4.14 7.18
N ASP A 167 -19.60 -3.96 8.47
CA ASP A 167 -20.93 -3.82 9.03
C ASP A 167 -21.52 -2.42 8.77
N LYS A 168 -22.75 -2.19 9.20
CA LYS A 168 -23.43 -0.89 9.08
C LYS A 168 -22.77 0.26 9.86
N HIS A 169 -21.75 -0.02 10.65
CA HIS A 169 -20.97 0.95 11.43
C HIS A 169 -19.52 1.08 10.92
N ASP A 170 -19.24 0.61 9.71
CA ASP A 170 -17.92 0.59 9.08
C ASP A 170 -16.85 -0.22 9.85
N ASN A 171 -17.26 -1.15 10.74
CA ASN A 171 -16.33 -2.07 11.36
C ASN A 171 -16.07 -3.26 10.45
N LEU A 172 -14.80 -3.69 10.39
CA LEU A 172 -14.41 -4.87 9.61
C LEU A 172 -15.08 -6.14 10.17
N ASN A 173 -15.84 -6.84 9.34
CA ASN A 173 -16.38 -8.15 9.63
C ASN A 173 -15.32 -9.22 9.34
N ILE A 174 -14.61 -9.66 10.38
CA ILE A 174 -13.51 -10.62 10.27
C ILE A 174 -13.99 -11.98 9.73
N GLU A 175 -15.16 -12.45 10.13
CA GLU A 175 -15.71 -13.72 9.67
C GLU A 175 -16.01 -13.70 8.17
N ASN A 176 -16.64 -12.64 7.68
CA ASN A 176 -16.90 -12.48 6.26
C ASN A 176 -15.59 -12.31 5.47
N ALA A 177 -14.62 -11.56 5.99
CA ALA A 177 -13.32 -11.42 5.35
C ALA A 177 -12.60 -12.76 5.23
N LYS A 178 -12.72 -13.64 6.24
CA LYS A 178 -12.18 -15.00 6.19
C LYS A 178 -12.89 -15.85 5.14
N LYS A 179 -14.23 -15.84 5.09
CA LYS A 179 -14.98 -16.56 4.04
C LYS A 179 -14.58 -16.14 2.63
N ILE A 180 -14.42 -14.84 2.40
CA ILE A 180 -13.94 -14.32 1.10
C ILE A 180 -12.55 -14.89 0.78
N ASN A 181 -11.61 -14.88 1.73
CA ASN A 181 -10.27 -15.42 1.51
C ASN A 181 -10.30 -16.93 1.20
N ASP A 182 -11.10 -17.70 1.94
CA ASP A 182 -11.23 -19.14 1.74
C ASP A 182 -11.81 -19.46 0.35
N GLU A 183 -12.83 -18.73 -0.07
CA GLU A 183 -13.46 -18.91 -1.39
C GLU A 183 -12.54 -18.52 -2.54
N ILE A 184 -11.81 -17.39 -2.40
CA ILE A 184 -10.94 -16.90 -3.46
C ILE A 184 -9.64 -17.71 -3.58
N SER A 185 -9.17 -18.34 -2.51
CA SER A 185 -7.91 -19.10 -2.49
C SER A 185 -7.84 -20.18 -3.58
N ASN A 186 -9.00 -20.78 -3.90
CA ASN A 186 -9.10 -21.78 -4.96
C ASN A 186 -8.76 -21.26 -6.36
N TYR A 187 -8.91 -19.96 -6.57
CA TYR A 187 -8.56 -19.30 -7.84
C TYR A 187 -7.09 -18.90 -7.91
N LEU A 188 -6.44 -18.79 -6.75
CA LEU A 188 -5.07 -18.30 -6.67
C LEU A 188 -4.01 -19.37 -7.04
N ASP A 189 -4.37 -20.64 -7.05
CA ASP A 189 -3.45 -21.73 -7.37
C ASP A 189 -2.87 -21.64 -8.78
N SER A 190 -3.58 -20.97 -9.70
CA SER A 190 -3.15 -20.73 -11.07
C SER A 190 -2.35 -19.44 -11.26
N CYS A 191 -2.20 -18.65 -10.20
CA CYS A 191 -1.64 -17.31 -10.27
C CYS A 191 -0.23 -17.23 -9.68
N HIS A 192 0.59 -16.39 -10.27
CA HIS A 192 1.86 -16.01 -9.67
C HIS A 192 1.65 -14.96 -8.57
N ILE A 193 1.94 -15.37 -7.33
CA ILE A 193 1.94 -14.47 -6.19
C ILE A 193 3.35 -13.92 -6.02
N LYS A 194 3.52 -12.62 -6.25
CA LYS A 194 4.77 -11.92 -6.02
C LYS A 194 4.75 -11.23 -4.66
N LYS A 195 5.78 -11.48 -3.87
CA LYS A 195 6.05 -10.75 -2.64
C LYS A 195 7.01 -9.61 -2.93
N LEU A 196 6.65 -8.40 -2.53
CA LEU A 196 7.57 -7.27 -2.64
C LEU A 196 8.70 -7.42 -1.63
N GLU A 197 9.92 -7.48 -2.14
CA GLU A 197 11.12 -7.41 -1.31
C GLU A 197 11.30 -5.99 -0.74
N ASN A 198 12.11 -5.88 0.32
CA ASN A 198 12.43 -4.57 0.89
C ASN A 198 13.08 -3.66 -0.15
N PHE A 199 12.62 -2.41 -0.18
CA PHE A 199 13.02 -1.38 -1.13
C PHE A 199 12.60 -1.65 -2.58
N ASN A 200 11.70 -2.59 -2.80
CA ASN A 200 11.04 -2.77 -4.09
C ASN A 200 9.66 -2.14 -4.08
N GLY A 201 9.26 -1.68 -5.25
CA GLY A 201 7.95 -1.10 -5.46
C GLY A 201 7.25 -1.69 -6.68
N VAL A 202 5.94 -1.46 -6.73
CA VAL A 202 5.09 -1.80 -7.86
C VAL A 202 4.15 -0.64 -8.16
N ILE A 203 3.93 -0.38 -9.44
CA ILE A 203 2.97 0.59 -9.94
C ILE A 203 1.90 -0.19 -10.70
N TYR A 204 0.63 0.05 -10.40
CA TYR A 204 -0.48 -0.57 -11.12
C TYR A 204 -1.69 0.36 -11.22
N ASN A 205 -2.59 0.03 -12.13
CA ASN A 205 -3.86 0.72 -12.25
C ASN A 205 -4.79 0.29 -11.10
N ILE A 206 -5.59 1.20 -10.62
CA ILE A 206 -6.66 0.92 -9.71
C ILE A 206 -7.95 0.75 -10.54
N GLY A 207 -8.49 -0.45 -10.58
CA GLY A 207 -9.70 -0.78 -11.35
C GLY A 207 -9.49 -1.19 -12.79
#